data_e0856e568d0cae36697f7d79f5cf2354
#
_entry.id   e0856e568d0cae36697f7d79f5cf2354
#
_cell.length_a   1.000
_cell.length_b   1.000
_cell.length_c   1.000
_cell.angle_alpha   90.00
_cell.angle_beta   90.00
_cell.angle_gamma   90.00
#
_symmetry.space_group_name_H-M   'P 1'
#
loop_
_entity.id
_entity.type
_entity.pdbx_description
1 polymer ?
#
loop_
_entity_poly.entity_id
_entity_poly.type
_entity_poly.pdbx_seq_one_letter_code
_entity_poly.pdbx_strand_id
1 'polypeptide(L)'
;EVNGVRWNLFNLHLKSKWTERKDDPNANLRREKEARTIRDYLRKRFLPADGHPYLIAGDFNDHKNSAPLRRFLQVNDIALTEMVQCVDSNGHFWTHYYAKQDSYSRLDYLLASPSFFKRMVPESAFIADRHFSLWASDHRMIYADFEF
;
A
#
# COMPACT_ATOMS: atom_id res chain seq x y z
N GLU A 1 -13.95 -14.16 -6.02
CA GLU A 1 -13.55 -15.56 -5.94
C GLU A 1 -12.86 -15.96 -7.23
N VAL A 2 -11.73 -16.62 -7.15
CA VAL A 2 -10.98 -17.15 -8.29
C VAL A 2 -10.61 -18.58 -7.96
N ASN A 3 -10.93 -19.52 -8.86
CA ASN A 3 -10.66 -20.96 -8.68
C ASN A 3 -11.10 -21.51 -7.30
N GLY A 4 -12.27 -21.08 -6.80
CA GLY A 4 -12.82 -21.50 -5.51
C GLY A 4 -12.20 -20.81 -4.28
N VAL A 5 -11.20 -19.96 -4.47
CA VAL A 5 -10.59 -19.19 -3.37
C VAL A 5 -11.25 -17.82 -3.23
N ARG A 6 -11.86 -17.57 -2.09
CA ARG A 6 -12.39 -16.24 -1.76
C ARG A 6 -11.29 -15.38 -1.16
N TRP A 7 -11.15 -14.16 -1.65
CA TRP A 7 -10.22 -13.18 -1.14
C TRP A 7 -10.85 -11.77 -1.12
N ASN A 8 -10.24 -10.85 -0.42
CA ASN A 8 -10.72 -9.48 -0.32
C ASN A 8 -9.68 -8.47 -0.82
N LEU A 9 -10.16 -7.47 -1.59
CA LEU A 9 -9.39 -6.29 -1.94
C LEU A 9 -9.87 -5.10 -1.11
N PHE A 10 -8.94 -4.42 -0.45
CA PHE A 10 -9.16 -3.14 0.23
C PHE A 10 -8.43 -2.05 -0.54
N ASN A 11 -9.19 -1.14 -1.15
CA ASN A 11 -8.60 0.02 -1.81
C ASN A 11 -8.63 1.20 -0.85
N LEU A 12 -7.46 1.79 -0.56
CA LEU A 12 -7.29 2.85 0.41
C LEU A 12 -6.77 4.14 -0.24
N HIS A 13 -7.21 5.26 0.30
CA HIS A 13 -6.59 6.55 0.09
C HIS A 13 -6.54 7.27 1.43
N LEU A 14 -5.40 7.21 2.12
CA LEU A 14 -5.22 7.86 3.41
C LEU A 14 -5.06 9.37 3.23
N LYS A 15 -5.31 10.13 4.29
CA LYS A 15 -5.26 11.59 4.28
C LYS A 15 -3.94 12.10 3.73
N SER A 16 -3.99 12.97 2.74
CA SER A 16 -2.82 13.66 2.18
C SER A 16 -2.09 14.50 3.24
N LYS A 17 -0.83 14.85 2.96
CA LYS A 17 -0.03 15.70 3.85
C LYS A 17 -0.55 17.12 3.94
N TRP A 18 -1.34 17.56 2.97
CA TRP A 18 -1.94 18.90 3.00
C TRP A 18 -3.09 18.97 4.02
N THR A 19 -3.03 19.97 4.91
CA THR A 19 -4.04 20.23 5.94
C THR A 19 -3.96 21.69 6.41
N GLU A 20 -5.08 22.24 6.83
CA GLU A 20 -5.17 23.55 7.46
C GLU A 20 -5.00 23.48 8.99
N ARG A 21 -4.87 22.28 9.54
CA ARG A 21 -4.71 22.06 10.98
C ARG A 21 -3.29 22.39 11.43
N LYS A 22 -3.17 23.40 12.28
CA LYS A 22 -1.89 23.81 12.86
C LYS A 22 -1.30 22.82 13.88
N ASP A 23 -2.17 22.05 14.52
CA ASP A 23 -1.80 21.01 15.49
C ASP A 23 -1.38 19.67 14.83
N ASP A 24 -1.64 19.51 13.53
CA ASP A 24 -1.20 18.35 12.74
C ASP A 24 -0.81 18.79 11.32
N PRO A 25 0.27 19.60 11.16
CA PRO A 25 0.58 20.36 9.93
C PRO A 25 0.88 19.49 8.70
N ASN A 26 1.16 18.20 8.89
CA ASN A 26 1.36 17.21 7.82
C ASN A 26 0.32 16.08 7.88
N ALA A 27 -0.75 16.26 8.64
CA ALA A 27 -1.80 15.26 8.86
C ALA A 27 -1.29 13.88 9.32
N ASN A 28 -0.14 13.82 10.00
CA ASN A 28 0.48 12.58 10.45
C ASN A 28 -0.37 11.85 11.49
N LEU A 29 -0.90 12.59 12.47
CA LEU A 29 -1.76 12.04 13.52
C LEU A 29 -3.06 11.49 12.93
N ARG A 30 -3.63 12.21 11.97
CA ARG A 30 -4.83 11.77 11.28
C ARG A 30 -4.58 10.50 10.46
N ARG A 31 -3.52 10.46 9.66
CA ARG A 31 -3.16 9.26 8.89
C ARG A 31 -2.90 8.05 9.78
N GLU A 32 -2.19 8.24 10.88
CA GLU A 32 -1.96 7.15 11.84
C GLU A 32 -3.27 6.64 12.46
N LYS A 33 -4.20 7.53 12.78
CA LYS A 33 -5.53 7.15 13.29
C LYS A 33 -6.33 6.39 12.24
N GLU A 34 -6.32 6.84 10.98
CA GLU A 34 -6.95 6.14 9.86
C GLU A 34 -6.38 4.72 9.70
N ALA A 35 -5.05 4.62 9.64
CA ALA A 35 -4.35 3.34 9.52
C ALA A 35 -4.64 2.39 10.69
N ARG A 36 -4.68 2.90 11.91
CA ARG A 36 -5.02 2.13 13.12
C ARG A 36 -6.45 1.59 13.04
N THR A 37 -7.41 2.44 12.65
CA THR A 37 -8.81 2.04 12.53
C THR A 37 -9.00 0.92 11.50
N ILE A 38 -8.37 1.05 10.33
CA ILE A 38 -8.43 0.05 9.28
C ILE A 38 -7.75 -1.25 9.73
N ARG A 39 -6.57 -1.16 10.32
CA ARG A 39 -5.86 -2.32 10.89
C ARG A 39 -6.73 -3.07 11.90
N ASP A 40 -7.38 -2.36 12.81
CA ASP A 40 -8.19 -2.98 13.86
C ASP A 40 -9.43 -3.66 13.28
N TYR A 41 -10.02 -3.08 12.22
CA TYR A 41 -11.08 -3.73 11.44
C TYR A 41 -10.57 -5.03 10.79
N LEU A 42 -9.43 -4.98 10.11
CA LEU A 42 -8.82 -6.15 9.45
C LEU A 42 -8.54 -7.27 10.46
N ARG A 43 -7.94 -6.92 11.60
CA ARG A 43 -7.66 -7.90 12.67
C ARG A 43 -8.93 -8.53 13.26
N LYS A 44 -9.99 -7.76 13.39
CA LYS A 44 -11.29 -8.27 13.89
C LYS A 44 -11.96 -9.17 12.86
N ARG A 45 -11.80 -8.87 11.57
CA ARG A 45 -12.49 -9.56 10.48
C ARG A 45 -11.73 -10.78 9.97
N PHE A 46 -10.40 -10.70 9.96
CA PHE A 46 -9.51 -11.73 9.44
C PHE A 46 -8.42 -12.03 10.46
N LEU A 47 -8.61 -13.08 11.23
CA LEU A 47 -7.59 -13.53 12.18
C LEU A 47 -6.40 -14.10 11.39
N PRO A 48 -5.16 -13.78 11.75
CA PRO A 48 -3.98 -14.34 11.08
C PRO A 48 -3.97 -15.87 11.04
N ALA A 49 -4.51 -16.51 12.07
CA ALA A 49 -4.64 -17.97 12.15
C ALA A 49 -5.57 -18.55 11.08
N ASP A 50 -6.55 -17.79 10.57
CA ASP A 50 -7.51 -18.28 9.58
C ASP A 50 -6.91 -18.35 8.18
N GLY A 51 -5.75 -17.74 7.96
CA GLY A 51 -5.05 -17.72 6.67
C GLY A 51 -5.86 -17.07 5.54
N HIS A 52 -6.87 -16.25 5.86
CA HIS A 52 -7.72 -15.63 4.84
C HIS A 52 -6.92 -14.68 3.94
N PRO A 53 -6.96 -14.88 2.60
CA PRO A 53 -6.19 -14.07 1.69
C PRO A 53 -6.85 -12.70 1.46
N TYR A 54 -6.08 -11.63 1.62
CA TYR A 54 -6.49 -10.27 1.26
C TYR A 54 -5.33 -9.44 0.75
N LEU A 55 -5.65 -8.44 -0.06
CA LEU A 55 -4.74 -7.43 -0.58
C LEU A 55 -5.24 -6.03 -0.18
N ILE A 56 -4.34 -5.19 0.29
CA ILE A 56 -4.59 -3.77 0.50
C ILE A 56 -3.80 -3.02 -0.58
N ALA A 57 -4.48 -2.18 -1.35
CA ALA A 57 -3.88 -1.40 -2.43
C ALA A 57 -4.27 0.07 -2.31
N GLY A 58 -3.44 0.98 -2.76
CA GLY A 58 -3.80 2.39 -2.89
C GLY A 58 -2.72 3.38 -2.49
N ASP A 59 -3.13 4.65 -2.37
CA ASP A 59 -2.29 5.75 -1.91
C ASP A 59 -2.34 5.88 -0.38
N PHE A 60 -1.22 5.59 0.25
CA PHE A 60 -1.07 5.70 1.71
C PHE A 60 -0.60 7.09 2.14
N ASN A 61 -0.25 7.97 1.19
CA ASN A 61 0.23 9.34 1.42
C ASN A 61 1.41 9.44 2.40
N ASP A 62 2.19 8.36 2.53
CA ASP A 62 3.32 8.30 3.44
C ASP A 62 4.39 7.31 2.95
N HIS A 63 5.61 7.39 3.52
CA HIS A 63 6.72 6.53 3.15
C HIS A 63 6.71 5.19 3.91
N LYS A 64 7.41 4.18 3.38
CA LYS A 64 7.40 2.79 3.87
C LYS A 64 7.70 2.60 5.37
N ASN A 65 8.51 3.49 5.96
CA ASN A 65 8.93 3.40 7.37
C ASN A 65 8.08 4.28 8.31
N SER A 66 7.02 4.91 7.80
CA SER A 66 6.16 5.77 8.59
C SER A 66 5.31 5.00 9.59
N ALA A 67 4.81 5.69 10.61
CA ALA A 67 3.93 5.08 11.59
C ALA A 67 2.65 4.49 10.97
N PRO A 68 1.95 5.17 10.01
CA PRO A 68 0.81 4.58 9.32
C PRO A 68 1.13 3.26 8.63
N LEU A 69 2.23 3.20 7.85
CA LEU A 69 2.59 1.98 7.11
C LEU A 69 2.93 0.82 8.07
N ARG A 70 3.71 1.08 9.14
CA ARG A 70 4.02 0.06 10.14
C ARG A 70 2.78 -0.55 10.80
N ARG A 71 1.67 0.23 10.93
CA ARG A 71 0.40 -0.28 11.47
C ARG A 71 -0.20 -1.40 10.63
N PHE A 72 0.00 -1.38 9.32
CA PHE A 72 -0.48 -2.43 8.43
C PHE A 72 0.45 -3.65 8.37
N LEU A 73 1.74 -3.47 8.59
CA LEU A 73 2.71 -4.55 8.43
C LEU A 73 2.67 -5.55 9.58
N GLN A 74 2.62 -5.06 10.83
CA GLN A 74 2.64 -5.95 11.99
C GLN A 74 1.95 -5.37 13.23
N VAL A 75 1.54 -6.25 14.12
CA VAL A 75 1.09 -5.93 15.49
C VAL A 75 1.78 -6.88 16.46
N ASN A 76 2.49 -6.32 17.42
CA ASN A 76 3.45 -7.06 18.25
C ASN A 76 4.41 -7.83 17.31
N ASP A 77 4.60 -9.11 17.47
CA ASP A 77 5.45 -9.94 16.60
C ASP A 77 4.68 -10.71 15.52
N ILE A 78 3.40 -10.34 15.31
CA ILE A 78 2.54 -11.00 14.31
C ILE A 78 2.52 -10.16 13.04
N ALA A 79 2.99 -10.73 11.92
CA ALA A 79 2.85 -10.14 10.60
C ALA A 79 1.37 -10.10 10.19
N LEU A 80 0.90 -8.92 9.79
CA LEU A 80 -0.45 -8.74 9.23
C LEU A 80 -0.43 -8.74 7.71
N THR A 81 0.55 -8.05 7.14
CA THR A 81 0.78 -8.00 5.69
C THR A 81 2.26 -7.96 5.38
N GLU A 82 2.58 -8.38 4.17
CA GLU A 82 3.88 -8.22 3.53
C GLU A 82 3.78 -7.18 2.42
N MET A 83 4.80 -6.32 2.32
CA MET A 83 4.84 -5.28 1.29
C MET A 83 5.39 -5.86 -0.01
N VAL A 84 4.58 -5.82 -1.07
CA VAL A 84 5.02 -6.19 -2.41
C VAL A 84 6.05 -5.18 -2.91
N GLN A 85 7.22 -5.67 -3.30
CA GLN A 85 8.31 -4.81 -3.80
C GLN A 85 8.11 -4.58 -5.30
N CYS A 86 7.59 -3.38 -5.66
CA CYS A 86 7.43 -2.98 -7.05
C CYS A 86 8.57 -2.03 -7.45
N VAL A 87 9.10 -2.23 -8.64
CA VAL A 87 10.10 -1.35 -9.28
C VAL A 87 9.73 -1.12 -10.75
N ASP A 88 10.25 -0.07 -11.36
CA ASP A 88 10.13 0.15 -12.80
C ASP A 88 11.26 -0.56 -13.57
N SER A 89 11.26 -0.43 -14.90
CA SER A 89 12.28 -1.04 -15.78
C SER A 89 13.71 -0.59 -15.49
N ASN A 90 13.90 0.53 -14.79
CA ASN A 90 15.20 1.07 -14.39
C ASN A 90 15.55 0.78 -12.92
N GLY A 91 14.70 0.03 -12.20
CA GLY A 91 14.90 -0.28 -10.78
C GLY A 91 14.48 0.82 -9.83
N HIS A 92 13.78 1.87 -10.29
CA HIS A 92 13.24 2.91 -9.41
C HIS A 92 11.97 2.44 -8.72
N PHE A 93 11.73 2.95 -7.50
CA PHE A 93 10.61 2.56 -6.64
C PHE A 93 9.64 3.71 -6.29
N TRP A 94 9.81 4.91 -6.92
CA TRP A 94 8.90 6.03 -6.68
C TRP A 94 7.59 5.85 -7.44
N THR A 95 6.48 6.33 -6.86
CA THR A 95 5.15 6.26 -7.45
C THR A 95 4.49 7.61 -7.64
N HIS A 96 5.01 8.68 -7.04
CA HIS A 96 4.47 10.03 -7.14
C HIS A 96 5.58 11.03 -7.46
N TYR A 97 5.27 11.96 -8.38
CA TYR A 97 6.13 13.07 -8.78
C TYR A 97 5.48 14.41 -8.44
N TYR A 98 6.09 15.17 -7.53
CA TYR A 98 5.64 16.50 -7.19
C TYR A 98 6.42 17.54 -7.98
N ALA A 99 5.84 18.02 -9.09
CA ALA A 99 6.50 18.91 -10.07
C ALA A 99 6.98 20.24 -9.47
N LYS A 100 6.26 20.80 -8.49
CA LYS A 100 6.63 22.10 -7.88
C LYS A 100 7.97 22.07 -7.11
N GLN A 101 8.39 20.91 -6.64
CA GLN A 101 9.61 20.72 -5.87
C GLN A 101 10.59 19.76 -6.55
N ASP A 102 10.29 19.32 -7.78
CA ASP A 102 11.05 18.28 -8.49
C ASP A 102 11.38 17.08 -7.58
N SER A 103 10.39 16.59 -6.84
CA SER A 103 10.59 15.56 -5.84
C SER A 103 9.82 14.28 -6.16
N TYR A 104 10.46 13.16 -5.90
CA TYR A 104 9.94 11.82 -6.13
C TYR A 104 9.68 11.11 -4.81
N SER A 105 8.52 10.46 -4.69
CA SER A 105 8.12 9.76 -3.48
C SER A 105 7.47 8.43 -3.79
N ARG A 106 7.61 7.43 -2.92
CA ARG A 106 6.78 6.24 -2.95
C ARG A 106 5.63 6.44 -1.97
N LEU A 107 4.41 6.56 -2.49
CA LEU A 107 3.18 6.78 -1.71
C LEU A 107 2.16 5.66 -1.89
N ASP A 108 2.26 4.92 -3.00
CA ASP A 108 1.35 3.84 -3.36
C ASP A 108 1.97 2.49 -3.05
N TYR A 109 1.18 1.60 -2.47
CA TYR A 109 1.64 0.29 -2.02
C TYR A 109 0.62 -0.81 -2.30
N LEU A 110 1.13 -2.02 -2.49
CA LEU A 110 0.41 -3.28 -2.39
C LEU A 110 0.89 -3.99 -1.12
N LEU A 111 -0.03 -4.23 -0.19
CA LEU A 111 0.23 -4.94 1.06
C LEU A 111 -0.62 -6.21 1.07
N ALA A 112 0.02 -7.36 0.98
CA ALA A 112 -0.64 -8.66 0.87
C ALA A 112 -0.64 -9.38 2.22
N SER A 113 -1.75 -10.00 2.62
CA SER A 113 -1.73 -10.94 3.75
C SER A 113 -0.73 -12.06 3.47
N PRO A 114 -0.16 -12.73 4.49
CA PRO A 114 0.83 -13.77 4.26
C PRO A 114 0.34 -14.90 3.34
N SER A 115 -0.94 -15.25 3.42
CA SER A 115 -1.56 -16.25 2.54
C SER A 115 -1.76 -15.75 1.10
N PHE A 116 -2.00 -14.45 0.92
CA PHE A 116 -2.09 -13.83 -0.42
C PHE A 116 -0.70 -13.62 -1.02
N PHE A 117 0.29 -13.20 -0.22
CA PHE A 117 1.66 -12.96 -0.67
C PHE A 117 2.33 -14.22 -1.25
N LYS A 118 2.05 -15.39 -0.66
CA LYS A 118 2.53 -16.68 -1.17
C LYS A 118 2.02 -17.05 -2.57
N ARG A 119 1.02 -16.34 -3.07
CA ARG A 119 0.43 -16.53 -4.40
C ARG A 119 0.99 -15.58 -5.44
N MET A 120 1.89 -14.68 -5.03
CA MET A 120 2.51 -13.73 -5.95
C MET A 120 3.39 -14.47 -6.96
N VAL A 121 3.20 -14.19 -8.23
CA VAL A 121 4.08 -14.66 -9.30
C VAL A 121 5.43 -13.98 -9.14
N PRO A 122 6.53 -14.72 -9.06
CA PRO A 122 7.86 -14.12 -8.96
C PRO A 122 8.12 -13.10 -10.08
N GLU A 123 8.76 -11.99 -9.75
CA GLU A 123 9.16 -10.93 -10.69
C GLU A 123 8.01 -10.25 -11.46
N SER A 124 6.74 -10.46 -11.05
CA SER A 124 5.56 -9.86 -11.70
C SER A 124 5.17 -8.47 -11.14
N ALA A 125 5.85 -8.00 -10.10
CA ALA A 125 5.50 -6.76 -9.41
C ALA A 125 6.24 -5.56 -10.01
N PHE A 126 5.50 -4.65 -10.64
CA PHE A 126 6.05 -3.52 -11.37
C PHE A 126 5.41 -2.19 -11.01
N ILE A 127 6.15 -1.11 -11.28
CA ILE A 127 5.66 0.26 -11.39
C ILE A 127 5.65 0.62 -12.86
N ALA A 128 4.54 1.11 -13.39
CA ALA A 128 4.43 1.53 -14.79
C ALA A 128 5.49 2.58 -15.11
N ASP A 129 6.16 2.45 -16.26
CA ASP A 129 7.20 3.37 -16.68
C ASP A 129 6.66 4.78 -16.94
N ARG A 130 7.52 5.77 -16.78
CA ARG A 130 7.19 7.19 -16.78
C ARG A 130 6.37 7.67 -17.98
N HIS A 131 6.66 7.13 -19.18
CA HIS A 131 6.07 7.64 -20.42
C HIS A 131 4.55 7.54 -20.51
N PHE A 132 3.94 6.55 -19.85
CA PHE A 132 2.50 6.34 -19.93
C PHE A 132 1.71 6.98 -18.79
N SER A 133 2.34 7.19 -17.63
CA SER A 133 1.64 7.57 -16.41
C SER A 133 1.59 9.08 -16.18
N LEU A 134 2.68 9.82 -16.41
CA LEU A 134 2.75 11.24 -16.06
C LEU A 134 1.95 12.18 -16.99
N TRP A 135 1.37 11.69 -18.07
CA TRP A 135 0.44 12.46 -18.89
C TRP A 135 -0.97 12.45 -18.34
N ALA A 136 -1.32 11.42 -17.56
CA ALA A 136 -2.64 11.20 -17.01
C ALA A 136 -2.73 11.48 -15.51
N SER A 137 -1.61 11.34 -14.77
CA SER A 137 -1.56 11.47 -13.32
C SER A 137 -0.16 11.82 -12.84
N ASP A 138 -0.04 12.51 -11.73
CA ASP A 138 1.19 12.68 -10.96
C ASP A 138 1.58 11.40 -10.17
N HIS A 139 0.69 10.38 -10.14
CA HIS A 139 0.96 9.04 -9.65
C HIS A 139 1.19 8.04 -10.78
N ARG A 140 2.04 7.06 -10.52
CA ARG A 140 2.33 5.94 -11.42
C ARG A 140 1.56 4.70 -10.95
N MET A 141 0.99 3.96 -11.88
CA MET A 141 0.31 2.71 -11.60
C MET A 141 1.30 1.67 -11.07
N ILE A 142 0.87 0.92 -10.05
CA ILE A 142 1.57 -0.27 -9.54
C ILE A 142 0.72 -1.51 -9.80
N TYR A 143 1.35 -2.63 -10.14
CA TYR A 143 0.65 -3.89 -10.38
C TYR A 143 1.53 -5.10 -10.03
N ALA A 144 0.90 -6.23 -9.79
CA ALA A 144 1.53 -7.52 -9.59
C ALA A 144 0.56 -8.64 -9.94
N ASP A 145 1.06 -9.79 -10.39
CA ASP A 145 0.27 -10.96 -10.71
C ASP A 145 0.23 -11.94 -9.53
N PHE A 146 -0.93 -12.59 -9.36
CA PHE A 146 -1.15 -13.59 -8.33
C PHE A 146 -1.88 -14.81 -8.93
N GLU A 147 -1.45 -16.02 -8.55
CA GLU A 147 -2.06 -17.27 -8.98
C GLU A 147 -2.96 -17.87 -7.88
N PHE A 148 -4.11 -18.42 -8.32
CA PHE A 148 -5.13 -19.01 -7.45
C PHE A 148 -5.55 -20.40 -7.92
#